data_e56238f9998b2feddd342bce4f648ac6
#
_entry.id   e56238f9998b2feddd342bce4f648ac6
#
_cell.length_a   1.000
_cell.length_b   1.000
_cell.length_c   1.000
_cell.angle_alpha   90.00
_cell.angle_beta   90.00
_cell.angle_gamma   90.00
#
_symmetry.space_group_name_H-M   'P 1'
#
loop_
_entity.id
_entity.type
_entity.pdbx_description
1 polymer ?
#
loop_
_entity_poly.entity_id
_entity_poly.type
_entity_poly.pdbx_seq_one_letter_code
_entity_poly.pdbx_strand_id
1 'polypeptide(L)'
;MTRNGYLSAVLVLFGWASYCEAGGGVLLSEDSCIITIGFYTAHFTAYQPDSSGDKQFCEDLDNVGKTIFVLDYLHKSLSEVAVDFRIIHNVTDKGEFVQIEDIIEIADIDLHTVFYQPPIIKSNASYMVSHNFKETGEYVGIVTAGHPTKTTIYSSVFPFRVGTNYIPWSLLSFVMLLLILGSYLYYMSKVR
;
A
#
# COMPACT_ATOMS: atom_id res chain seq x y z
N MET A 1 1.38 -16.26 -48.61
CA MET A 1 1.48 -16.78 -47.25
C MET A 1 2.62 -15.99 -46.59
N THR A 2 2.50 -15.18 -45.60
CA THR A 2 1.83 -15.21 -44.30
C THR A 2 1.90 -13.83 -43.62
N ARG A 3 1.25 -12.81 -44.17
CA ARG A 3 1.25 -11.47 -43.57
C ARG A 3 0.21 -11.34 -42.41
N ASN A 4 -0.75 -12.25 -42.36
CA ASN A 4 -1.83 -12.23 -41.36
C ASN A 4 -1.46 -13.05 -40.06
N GLY A 5 -0.49 -13.94 -40.12
CA GLY A 5 -0.10 -14.78 -38.99
C GLY A 5 0.60 -14.01 -37.86
N TYR A 6 1.35 -12.97 -38.18
CA TYR A 6 2.09 -12.20 -37.17
C TYR A 6 1.23 -11.19 -36.41
N LEU A 7 0.17 -10.64 -37.07
CA LEU A 7 -0.80 -9.78 -36.40
C LEU A 7 -1.63 -10.54 -35.36
N SER A 8 -1.97 -11.81 -35.63
CA SER A 8 -2.69 -12.66 -34.67
C SER A 8 -1.82 -13.05 -33.47
N ALA A 9 -0.51 -13.29 -33.66
CA ALA A 9 0.42 -13.62 -32.57
C ALA A 9 0.64 -12.42 -31.62
N VAL A 10 0.68 -11.19 -32.13
CA VAL A 10 0.82 -9.98 -31.31
C VAL A 10 -0.44 -9.71 -30.50
N LEU A 11 -1.63 -9.96 -31.04
CA LEU A 11 -2.91 -9.79 -30.33
C LEU A 11 -3.10 -10.81 -29.19
N VAL A 12 -2.59 -12.03 -29.33
CA VAL A 12 -2.66 -13.07 -28.28
C VAL A 12 -1.75 -12.76 -27.11
N LEU A 13 -0.61 -12.11 -27.32
CA LEU A 13 0.31 -11.71 -26.24
C LEU A 13 -0.23 -10.54 -25.38
N PHE A 14 -1.13 -9.71 -25.92
CA PHE A 14 -1.76 -8.62 -25.17
C PHE A 14 -2.95 -9.05 -24.30
N GLY A 15 -3.51 -10.24 -24.52
CA GLY A 15 -4.71 -10.73 -23.82
C GLY A 15 -4.46 -11.33 -22.42
N TRP A 16 -3.22 -11.48 -21.95
CA TRP A 16 -2.90 -12.20 -20.71
C TRP A 16 -2.46 -11.32 -19.54
N ALA A 17 -2.60 -10.01 -19.66
CA ALA A 17 -2.35 -9.10 -18.54
C ALA A 17 -3.64 -8.88 -17.73
N SER A 18 -4.19 -9.93 -17.13
CA SER A 18 -5.19 -9.79 -16.07
C SER A 18 -4.44 -9.59 -14.76
N TYR A 19 -4.27 -8.35 -14.35
CA TYR A 19 -3.78 -8.04 -13.01
C TYR A 19 -4.89 -8.37 -12.02
N CYS A 20 -4.67 -9.40 -11.19
CA CYS A 20 -5.48 -9.66 -10.02
C CYS A 20 -4.89 -8.83 -8.88
N GLU A 21 -5.47 -7.68 -8.60
CA GLU A 21 -5.16 -6.90 -7.41
C GLU A 21 -5.90 -7.53 -6.22
N ALA A 22 -5.18 -8.33 -5.45
CA ALA A 22 -5.61 -8.85 -4.16
C ALA A 22 -4.65 -8.32 -3.08
N GLY A 23 -4.68 -7.01 -2.84
CA GLY A 23 -4.00 -6.37 -1.73
C GLY A 23 -4.95 -6.26 -0.53
N GLY A 24 -4.55 -6.80 0.62
CA GLY A 24 -5.21 -6.47 1.89
C GLY A 24 -4.77 -5.07 2.32
N GLY A 25 -5.68 -4.25 2.84
CA GLY A 25 -5.28 -2.96 3.37
C GLY A 25 -6.31 -1.86 3.13
N VAL A 26 -5.85 -0.74 2.67
CA VAL A 26 -6.67 0.44 2.38
C VAL A 26 -7.34 0.29 1.03
N LEU A 27 -8.68 0.31 1.00
CA LEU A 27 -9.44 0.34 -0.25
C LEU A 27 -9.57 1.78 -0.73
N LEU A 28 -9.02 2.07 -1.90
CA LEU A 28 -9.30 3.32 -2.63
C LEU A 28 -10.71 3.22 -3.22
N SER A 29 -11.70 3.81 -2.54
CA SER A 29 -13.05 3.96 -3.05
C SER A 29 -13.29 5.43 -3.35
N GLU A 30 -13.37 5.79 -4.62
CA GLU A 30 -13.74 7.14 -5.11
C GLU A 30 -13.02 8.28 -4.35
N ASP A 31 -11.69 8.33 -4.43
CA ASP A 31 -10.83 9.32 -3.76
C ASP A 31 -10.78 9.26 -2.21
N SER A 32 -11.27 8.20 -1.60
CA SER A 32 -11.28 8.02 -0.15
C SER A 32 -10.47 6.82 0.29
N CYS A 33 -9.46 7.03 1.10
CA CYS A 33 -8.64 5.98 1.69
C CYS A 33 -9.39 5.33 2.86
N ILE A 34 -10.05 4.21 2.66
CA ILE A 34 -10.81 3.51 3.70
C ILE A 34 -10.00 2.32 4.22
N ILE A 35 -9.78 2.28 5.54
CA ILE A 35 -9.25 1.11 6.22
C ILE A 35 -10.37 0.39 6.98
N THR A 36 -10.38 -0.95 6.86
CA THR A 36 -11.35 -1.80 7.57
C THR A 36 -10.63 -2.58 8.67
N ILE A 37 -11.09 -2.45 9.91
CA ILE A 37 -10.54 -3.12 11.09
C ILE A 37 -11.64 -4.04 11.64
N GLY A 38 -11.70 -5.28 11.15
CA GLY A 38 -12.82 -6.18 11.39
C GLY A 38 -14.12 -5.61 10.81
N PHE A 39 -15.07 -5.23 11.66
CA PHE A 39 -16.34 -4.58 11.23
C PHE A 39 -16.30 -3.06 11.33
N TYR A 40 -15.21 -2.48 11.86
CA TYR A 40 -15.04 -1.04 11.92
C TYR A 40 -14.48 -0.51 10.60
N THR A 41 -14.83 0.74 10.28
CA THR A 41 -14.27 1.50 9.16
C THR A 41 -13.76 2.84 9.63
N ALA A 42 -12.64 3.26 9.08
CA ALA A 42 -12.08 4.58 9.29
C ALA A 42 -11.53 5.12 7.95
N HIS A 43 -11.57 6.44 7.79
CA HIS A 43 -10.83 7.11 6.74
C HIS A 43 -9.38 7.24 7.20
N PHE A 44 -8.46 6.67 6.43
CA PHE A 44 -7.03 6.68 6.72
C PHE A 44 -6.32 7.70 5.85
N THR A 45 -5.50 8.53 6.44
CA THR A 45 -4.71 9.51 5.69
C THR A 45 -3.36 9.69 6.35
N ALA A 46 -2.31 9.84 5.56
CA ALA A 46 -1.00 10.25 6.02
C ALA A 46 -0.64 11.62 5.43
N TYR A 47 0.08 12.43 6.20
CA TYR A 47 0.56 13.76 5.81
C TYR A 47 2.05 13.88 6.10
N GLN A 48 2.77 14.57 5.20
CA GLN A 48 4.17 14.94 5.40
C GLN A 48 4.31 16.47 5.34
N PRO A 49 3.99 17.20 6.44
CA PRO A 49 3.88 18.67 6.41
C PRO A 49 5.16 19.37 5.96
N ASP A 50 6.33 18.82 6.34
CA ASP A 50 7.63 19.45 6.08
C ASP A 50 8.12 19.25 4.63
N SER A 51 7.57 18.27 3.89
CA SER A 51 8.04 17.93 2.54
C SER A 51 6.98 18.04 1.45
N SER A 52 5.73 17.76 1.77
CA SER A 52 4.63 17.66 0.79
C SER A 52 3.44 18.55 1.15
N GLY A 53 3.55 19.39 2.20
CA GLY A 53 2.51 20.32 2.62
C GLY A 53 1.20 19.59 2.96
N ASP A 54 0.11 20.02 2.31
CA ASP A 54 -1.24 19.50 2.55
C ASP A 54 -1.58 18.24 1.72
N LYS A 55 -0.61 17.68 0.98
CA LYS A 55 -0.82 16.47 0.19
C LYS A 55 -1.17 15.30 1.10
N GLN A 56 -2.25 14.62 0.76
CA GLN A 56 -2.73 13.42 1.43
C GLN A 56 -2.17 12.18 0.75
N PHE A 57 -1.76 11.21 1.58
CA PHE A 57 -1.27 9.93 1.13
C PHE A 57 -2.13 8.82 1.73
N CYS A 58 -2.47 7.83 0.94
CA CYS A 58 -3.20 6.64 1.35
C CYS A 58 -2.30 5.42 1.51
N GLU A 59 -1.20 5.41 0.79
CA GLU A 59 -0.26 4.30 0.67
C GLU A 59 1.17 4.83 0.80
N ASP A 60 1.91 4.88 -0.29
CA ASP A 60 3.32 5.26 -0.31
C ASP A 60 3.57 6.72 0.05
N LEU A 61 4.63 6.98 0.80
CA LEU A 61 5.08 8.30 1.21
C LEU A 61 6.25 8.75 0.33
N ASP A 62 6.16 9.94 -0.23
CA ASP A 62 7.15 10.44 -1.19
C ASP A 62 8.55 10.61 -0.58
N ASN A 63 8.62 10.96 0.73
CA ASN A 63 9.87 11.34 1.39
C ASN A 63 10.03 10.69 2.76
N VAL A 64 11.27 10.62 3.24
CA VAL A 64 11.56 10.42 4.66
C VAL A 64 11.20 11.69 5.44
N GLY A 65 11.06 11.59 6.75
CA GLY A 65 10.78 12.72 7.62
C GLY A 65 9.52 12.54 8.44
N LYS A 66 9.06 13.66 9.01
CA LYS A 66 7.88 13.68 9.88
C LYS A 66 6.62 13.34 9.09
N THR A 67 5.96 12.27 9.51
CA THR A 67 4.68 11.82 8.97
C THR A 67 3.64 11.80 10.06
N ILE A 68 2.46 12.29 9.76
CA ILE A 68 1.29 12.29 10.63
C ILE A 68 0.26 11.34 10.02
N PHE A 69 -0.08 10.27 10.72
CA PHE A 69 -1.15 9.34 10.33
C PHE A 69 -2.42 9.73 11.07
N VAL A 70 -3.52 9.77 10.33
CA VAL A 70 -4.85 10.12 10.83
C VAL A 70 -5.83 9.02 10.46
N LEU A 71 -6.59 8.55 11.44
CA LEU A 71 -7.74 7.67 11.23
C LEU A 71 -8.98 8.42 11.70
N ASP A 72 -9.79 8.88 10.76
CA ASP A 72 -11.08 9.49 11.05
C ASP A 72 -12.16 8.40 11.10
N TYR A 73 -12.77 8.23 12.27
CA TYR A 73 -13.68 7.14 12.52
C TYR A 73 -15.00 7.32 11.78
N LEU A 74 -15.28 6.43 10.85
CA LEU A 74 -16.56 6.37 10.15
C LEU A 74 -17.58 5.55 10.93
N HIS A 75 -17.10 4.64 11.79
CA HIS A 75 -17.94 3.85 12.67
C HIS A 75 -17.86 4.36 14.10
N LYS A 76 -18.98 4.87 14.64
CA LYS A 76 -19.03 5.53 15.95
C LYS A 76 -18.49 4.67 17.10
N SER A 77 -18.73 3.36 17.09
CA SER A 77 -18.25 2.45 18.15
C SER A 77 -16.72 2.37 18.24
N LEU A 78 -15.99 2.82 17.20
CA LEU A 78 -14.51 2.85 17.24
C LEU A 78 -14.00 3.86 18.28
N SER A 79 -14.78 4.91 18.60
CA SER A 79 -14.45 5.88 19.65
C SER A 79 -14.66 5.35 21.07
N GLU A 80 -15.29 4.19 21.23
CA GLU A 80 -15.60 3.55 22.51
C GLU A 80 -14.64 2.41 22.88
N VAL A 81 -13.78 2.03 21.95
CA VAL A 81 -12.84 0.91 22.13
C VAL A 81 -11.38 1.37 22.06
N ALA A 82 -10.50 0.59 22.67
CA ALA A 82 -9.07 0.86 22.60
C ALA A 82 -8.55 0.52 21.21
N VAL A 83 -7.81 1.46 20.63
CA VAL A 83 -7.14 1.33 19.33
C VAL A 83 -5.64 1.48 19.56
N ASP A 84 -4.84 0.59 19.00
CA ASP A 84 -3.38 0.74 18.92
C ASP A 84 -2.92 0.92 17.49
N PHE A 85 -1.68 1.39 17.37
CA PHE A 85 -1.06 1.61 16.08
C PHE A 85 0.40 1.24 16.14
N ARG A 86 0.84 0.36 15.25
CA ARG A 86 2.23 -0.10 15.15
C ARG A 86 2.74 0.06 13.73
N ILE A 87 4.00 0.40 13.59
CA ILE A 87 4.72 0.39 12.31
C ILE A 87 5.93 -0.52 12.48
N ILE A 88 6.12 -1.43 11.54
CA ILE A 88 7.29 -2.31 11.48
C ILE A 88 8.00 -2.15 10.13
N HIS A 89 9.28 -2.52 10.08
CA HIS A 89 9.91 -2.81 8.80
C HIS A 89 9.25 -4.02 8.16
N ASN A 90 9.01 -3.98 6.85
CA ASN A 90 8.48 -5.14 6.14
C ASN A 90 9.58 -6.20 5.98
N VAL A 91 9.46 -7.27 6.73
CA VAL A 91 10.39 -8.42 6.73
C VAL A 91 9.73 -9.69 6.20
N THR A 92 8.56 -9.57 5.56
CA THR A 92 7.76 -10.72 5.13
C THR A 92 8.10 -11.21 3.73
N ASP A 93 8.92 -10.51 2.97
CA ASP A 93 9.20 -10.75 1.55
C ASP A 93 7.94 -10.76 0.64
N LYS A 94 6.79 -10.28 1.15
CA LYS A 94 5.51 -10.22 0.44
C LYS A 94 5.26 -8.87 -0.25
N GLY A 95 6.08 -7.84 0.06
CA GLY A 95 5.93 -6.49 -0.49
C GLY A 95 4.57 -5.90 -0.13
N GLU A 96 3.80 -5.49 -1.12
CA GLU A 96 2.45 -4.92 -0.97
C GLU A 96 1.34 -5.95 -0.69
N PHE A 97 1.65 -7.26 -0.76
CA PHE A 97 0.69 -8.35 -0.55
C PHE A 97 0.70 -8.90 0.88
N VAL A 98 1.30 -8.18 1.83
CA VAL A 98 1.33 -8.58 3.25
C VAL A 98 -0.07 -8.64 3.82
N GLN A 99 -0.35 -9.72 4.56
CA GLN A 99 -1.60 -9.95 5.29
C GLN A 99 -1.34 -10.14 6.78
N ILE A 100 -2.40 -10.13 7.58
CA ILE A 100 -2.28 -10.26 9.05
C ILE A 100 -1.65 -11.60 9.46
N GLU A 101 -1.88 -12.65 8.70
CA GLU A 101 -1.32 -13.98 8.92
C GLU A 101 0.21 -13.94 8.82
N ASP A 102 0.76 -13.21 7.86
CA ASP A 102 2.21 -13.06 7.68
C ASP A 102 2.84 -12.32 8.88
N ILE A 103 2.11 -11.37 9.45
CA ILE A 103 2.57 -10.61 10.64
C ILE A 103 2.58 -11.49 11.90
N ILE A 104 1.58 -12.37 12.04
CA ILE A 104 1.48 -13.29 13.17
C ILE A 104 2.64 -14.30 13.19
N GLU A 105 3.18 -14.65 12.04
CA GLU A 105 4.30 -15.58 11.88
C GLU A 105 5.66 -14.97 12.27
N ILE A 106 5.76 -13.64 12.41
CA ILE A 106 7.00 -12.97 12.83
C ILE A 106 7.31 -13.34 14.30
N ALA A 107 8.44 -14.04 14.51
CA ALA A 107 8.80 -14.58 15.82
C ALA A 107 8.99 -13.52 16.91
N ASP A 108 9.54 -12.36 16.57
CA ASP A 108 9.73 -11.23 17.47
C ASP A 108 9.43 -9.92 16.73
N ILE A 109 8.18 -9.52 16.75
CA ILE A 109 7.72 -8.31 16.06
C ILE A 109 8.35 -7.02 16.64
N ASP A 110 8.74 -7.04 17.90
CA ASP A 110 9.31 -5.86 18.58
C ASP A 110 10.68 -5.49 18.01
N LEU A 111 11.46 -6.47 17.55
CA LEU A 111 12.75 -6.22 16.88
C LEU A 111 12.60 -5.44 15.55
N HIS A 112 11.47 -5.56 14.89
CA HIS A 112 11.18 -4.92 13.62
C HIS A 112 10.32 -3.67 13.78
N THR A 113 9.88 -3.37 15.02
CA THR A 113 9.02 -2.23 15.30
C THR A 113 9.81 -0.93 15.28
N VAL A 114 9.38 0.01 14.43
CA VAL A 114 9.94 1.36 14.36
C VAL A 114 9.08 2.38 15.10
N PHE A 115 7.81 2.09 15.30
CA PHE A 115 6.89 2.91 16.07
C PHE A 115 5.79 2.06 16.70
N TYR A 116 5.43 2.37 17.94
CA TYR A 116 4.29 1.75 18.61
C TYR A 116 3.57 2.74 19.52
N GLN A 117 2.30 2.92 19.28
CA GLN A 117 1.37 3.61 20.17
C GLN A 117 0.49 2.58 20.86
N PRO A 118 0.62 2.41 22.18
CA PRO A 118 -0.20 1.45 22.93
C PRO A 118 -1.70 1.72 22.81
N PRO A 119 -2.54 0.70 23.08
CA PRO A 119 -4.00 0.82 23.00
C PRO A 119 -4.52 1.99 23.84
N ILE A 120 -5.27 2.88 23.20
CA ILE A 120 -5.87 4.04 23.83
C ILE A 120 -7.28 4.26 23.29
N ILE A 121 -8.21 4.65 24.17
CA ILE A 121 -9.57 5.06 23.78
C ILE A 121 -9.53 6.55 23.46
N LYS A 122 -9.94 6.89 22.23
CA LYS A 122 -10.11 8.27 21.78
C LYS A 122 -11.60 8.55 21.59
N SER A 123 -12.16 9.35 22.47
CA SER A 123 -13.58 9.73 22.42
C SER A 123 -13.93 10.72 21.31
N ASN A 124 -12.94 11.41 20.75
CA ASN A 124 -13.10 12.21 19.54
C ASN A 124 -13.06 11.28 18.31
N ALA A 125 -13.77 11.67 17.27
CA ALA A 125 -13.94 10.86 16.06
C ALA A 125 -12.66 10.70 15.21
N SER A 126 -11.48 11.00 15.77
CA SER A 126 -10.21 10.95 15.06
C SER A 126 -9.09 10.44 15.97
N TYR A 127 -8.28 9.52 15.43
CA TYR A 127 -7.07 9.00 16.05
C TYR A 127 -5.86 9.47 15.24
N MET A 128 -4.94 10.16 15.91
CA MET A 128 -3.78 10.75 15.25
C MET A 128 -2.49 10.29 15.93
N VAL A 129 -1.52 9.88 15.13
CA VAL A 129 -0.15 9.56 15.57
C VAL A 129 0.87 10.23 14.65
N SER A 130 2.06 10.49 15.18
CA SER A 130 3.15 11.08 14.40
C SER A 130 4.42 10.28 14.59
N HIS A 131 5.09 9.98 13.48
CA HIS A 131 6.39 9.33 13.45
C HIS A 131 7.34 10.07 12.52
N ASN A 132 8.65 10.02 12.82
CA ASN A 132 9.68 10.64 11.98
C ASN A 132 10.53 9.53 11.33
N PHE A 133 10.24 9.21 10.09
CA PHE A 133 11.01 8.23 9.32
C PHE A 133 12.40 8.77 9.00
N LYS A 134 13.43 8.01 9.38
CA LYS A 134 14.83 8.38 9.13
C LYS A 134 15.39 7.70 7.89
N GLU A 135 14.80 6.60 7.47
CA GLU A 135 15.29 5.73 6.41
C GLU A 135 14.18 5.48 5.38
N THR A 136 14.60 5.36 4.13
CA THR A 136 13.74 4.89 3.05
C THR A 136 13.55 3.38 3.17
N GLY A 137 12.40 2.87 2.73
CA GLY A 137 12.20 1.41 2.77
C GLY A 137 10.74 1.01 2.72
N GLU A 138 10.52 -0.27 2.89
CA GLU A 138 9.19 -0.87 2.96
C GLU A 138 8.80 -1.07 4.42
N TYR A 139 7.58 -0.68 4.73
CA TYR A 139 7.02 -0.72 6.07
C TYR A 139 5.63 -1.36 6.04
N VAL A 140 5.19 -1.82 7.20
CA VAL A 140 3.82 -2.29 7.40
C VAL A 140 3.24 -1.55 8.59
N GLY A 141 2.13 -0.87 8.36
CA GLY A 141 1.29 -0.33 9.41
C GLY A 141 0.30 -1.38 9.89
N ILE A 142 0.10 -1.46 11.19
CA ILE A 142 -0.80 -2.39 11.85
C ILE A 142 -1.69 -1.56 12.77
N VAL A 143 -3.00 -1.68 12.57
CA VAL A 143 -4.00 -1.05 13.45
C VAL A 143 -4.81 -2.16 14.08
N THR A 144 -4.95 -2.13 15.41
CA THR A 144 -5.81 -3.06 16.12
C THR A 144 -6.90 -2.31 16.88
N ALA A 145 -8.07 -2.92 16.95
CA ALA A 145 -9.21 -2.39 17.71
C ALA A 145 -9.89 -3.51 18.49
N GLY A 146 -10.21 -3.25 19.76
CA GLY A 146 -10.97 -4.17 20.60
C GLY A 146 -12.44 -4.26 20.18
N HIS A 147 -13.10 -5.34 20.57
CA HIS A 147 -14.56 -5.43 20.47
C HIS A 147 -15.22 -4.78 21.70
N PRO A 148 -16.33 -4.03 21.56
CA PRO A 148 -16.95 -3.30 22.69
C PRO A 148 -17.40 -4.18 23.87
N THR A 149 -17.77 -5.43 23.60
CA THR A 149 -18.36 -6.35 24.59
C THR A 149 -17.73 -7.74 24.64
N LYS A 150 -16.74 -8.01 23.80
CA LYS A 150 -16.05 -9.32 23.71
C LYS A 150 -14.55 -9.12 23.89
N THR A 151 -13.84 -10.19 24.17
CA THR A 151 -12.37 -10.20 24.22
C THR A 151 -11.70 -10.30 22.84
N THR A 152 -12.48 -10.22 21.78
CA THR A 152 -11.99 -10.30 20.41
C THR A 152 -11.26 -8.99 20.03
N ILE A 153 -10.13 -9.14 19.39
CA ILE A 153 -9.34 -8.04 18.82
C ILE A 153 -9.38 -8.19 17.31
N TYR A 154 -9.61 -7.09 16.62
CA TYR A 154 -9.57 -7.00 15.16
C TYR A 154 -8.33 -6.26 14.74
N SER A 155 -7.68 -6.71 13.69
CA SER A 155 -6.48 -6.08 13.16
C SER A 155 -6.64 -5.82 11.67
N SER A 156 -6.01 -4.76 11.22
CA SER A 156 -5.81 -4.44 9.81
C SER A 156 -4.35 -4.15 9.58
N VAL A 157 -3.83 -4.59 8.44
CA VAL A 157 -2.46 -4.31 8.01
C VAL A 157 -2.51 -3.53 6.70
N PHE A 158 -1.57 -2.60 6.55
CA PHE A 158 -1.41 -1.82 5.33
C PHE A 158 0.09 -1.66 5.06
N PRO A 159 0.62 -2.34 4.04
CA PRO A 159 1.99 -2.13 3.58
C PRO A 159 2.10 -0.77 2.89
N PHE A 160 3.23 -0.10 3.07
CA PHE A 160 3.54 1.17 2.42
C PHE A 160 5.05 1.37 2.29
N ARG A 161 5.46 2.24 1.39
CA ARG A 161 6.85 2.61 1.17
C ARG A 161 7.12 4.04 1.59
N VAL A 162 8.34 4.31 2.01
CA VAL A 162 8.80 5.64 2.40
C VAL A 162 10.00 6.02 1.54
N GLY A 163 9.90 7.16 0.85
CA GLY A 163 11.02 7.76 0.12
C GLY A 163 11.50 6.99 -1.10
N THR A 164 10.66 6.16 -1.71
CA THR A 164 11.02 5.39 -2.89
C THR A 164 10.42 6.00 -4.16
N ASN A 165 11.27 6.46 -5.07
CA ASN A 165 10.85 6.75 -6.44
C ASN A 165 10.68 5.41 -7.19
N TYR A 166 9.49 4.83 -7.10
CA TYR A 166 9.17 3.60 -7.80
C TYR A 166 9.07 3.86 -9.30
N ILE A 167 10.01 3.30 -10.07
CA ILE A 167 9.88 3.21 -11.52
C ILE A 167 9.10 1.93 -11.82
N PRO A 168 7.84 2.01 -12.28
CA PRO A 168 7.06 0.81 -12.52
C PRO A 168 7.69 -0.05 -13.62
N TRP A 169 7.96 -1.30 -13.32
CA TRP A 169 8.52 -2.27 -14.27
C TRP A 169 7.67 -2.39 -15.55
N SER A 170 6.36 -2.13 -15.44
CA SER A 170 5.44 -2.05 -16.57
C SER A 170 5.83 -0.97 -17.57
N LEU A 171 6.28 0.18 -17.10
CA LEU A 171 6.74 1.29 -17.96
C LEU A 171 8.05 0.91 -18.69
N LEU A 172 8.98 0.27 -17.98
CA LEU A 172 10.23 -0.24 -18.57
C LEU A 172 9.96 -1.31 -19.64
N SER A 173 9.06 -2.26 -19.36
CA SER A 173 8.70 -3.30 -20.32
C SER A 173 7.99 -2.73 -21.56
N PHE A 174 7.15 -1.72 -21.38
CA PHE A 174 6.49 -1.02 -22.48
C PHE A 174 7.49 -0.27 -23.38
N VAL A 175 8.45 0.44 -22.78
CA VAL A 175 9.51 1.13 -23.53
C VAL A 175 10.38 0.11 -24.31
N MET A 176 10.75 -0.99 -23.68
CA MET A 176 11.50 -2.07 -24.36
C MET A 176 10.73 -2.64 -25.55
N LEU A 177 9.43 -2.86 -25.39
CA LEU A 177 8.57 -3.34 -26.49
C LEU A 177 8.54 -2.36 -27.66
N LEU A 178 8.42 -1.07 -27.39
CA LEU A 178 8.43 -0.03 -28.44
C LEU A 178 9.78 0.02 -29.17
N LEU A 179 10.90 -0.13 -28.47
CA LEU A 179 12.24 -0.17 -29.09
C LEU A 179 12.41 -1.40 -30.00
N ILE A 180 11.94 -2.57 -29.57
CA ILE A 180 11.96 -3.79 -30.36
C ILE A 180 11.09 -3.62 -31.61
N LEU A 181 9.88 -3.11 -31.47
CA LEU A 181 8.97 -2.86 -32.58
C LEU A 181 9.56 -1.84 -33.57
N GLY A 182 10.12 -0.73 -33.07
CA GLY A 182 10.76 0.29 -33.87
C GLY A 182 11.96 -0.24 -34.67
N SER A 183 12.81 -1.04 -34.00
CA SER A 183 13.96 -1.68 -34.68
C SER A 183 13.51 -2.68 -35.76
N TYR A 184 12.47 -3.44 -35.49
CA TYR A 184 11.89 -4.36 -36.47
C TYR A 184 11.33 -3.64 -37.71
N LEU A 185 10.56 -2.57 -37.51
CA LEU A 185 9.99 -1.76 -38.59
C LEU A 185 11.10 -1.07 -39.41
N TYR A 186 12.13 -0.55 -38.73
CA TYR A 186 13.29 0.03 -39.40
C TYR A 186 14.01 -1.00 -40.29
N TYR A 187 14.25 -2.21 -39.76
CA TYR A 187 14.86 -3.29 -40.52
C TYR A 187 14.02 -3.67 -41.75
N MET A 188 12.71 -3.82 -41.58
CA MET A 188 11.78 -4.14 -42.67
C MET A 188 11.74 -3.04 -43.75
N SER A 189 11.89 -1.77 -43.37
CA SER A 189 11.93 -0.65 -44.33
C SER A 189 13.20 -0.64 -45.17
N LYS A 190 14.32 -1.15 -44.63
CA LYS A 190 15.62 -1.18 -45.33
C LYS A 190 15.79 -2.41 -46.25
N VAL A 191 15.04 -3.48 -46.01
CA VAL A 191 15.06 -4.72 -46.80
C VAL A 191 14.13 -4.68 -47.99
N ARG A 192 13.25 -3.65 -48.07
CA ARG A 192 12.33 -3.41 -49.16
C ARG A 192 12.89 -2.39 -50.15
#